data_40c6f63af32a6288f9b886c6685cf0f1
#
_entry.id   40c6f63af32a6288f9b886c6685cf0f1
#
_cell.length_a   1.000
_cell.length_b   1.000
_cell.length_c   1.000
_cell.angle_alpha   90.00
_cell.angle_beta   90.00
_cell.angle_gamma   90.00
#
_symmetry.space_group_name_H-M   'P 1'
#
loop_
_entity.id
_entity.type
_entity.pdbx_description
1 polymer ?
#
loop_
_entity_poly.entity_id
_entity_poly.type
_entity_poly.pdbx_seq_one_letter_code
_entity_poly.pdbx_strand_id
1 'polypeptide(L)'
;MVDILYIIKMGYIFWDTERIRNTQIYMMAYILVNDKFEVEKKEIIIDDAIDVSHRNSPKRKVEQLRNKSTKVDGFESLAKILIPLLETYKSVCFGKDDFVSLNDQLKIINKSPIVGCYLDIKVLLKENNALPSNLGDAARFLKVEHDAHNPLSDSFVTMQYFKYLTNKYSEDLMIRTIPNKNKILDIIKNGSYQSKGKK
;
A
#
# COMPACT_ATOMS: atom_id res chain seq x y z
N MET A 1 6.96 7.23 -26.15
CA MET A 1 5.55 6.82 -26.10
C MET A 1 5.53 5.54 -25.29
N VAL A 2 5.15 5.60 -24.00
CA VAL A 2 5.02 4.39 -23.19
C VAL A 2 3.64 3.86 -23.52
N ASP A 3 3.57 2.77 -24.26
CA ASP A 3 2.32 2.04 -24.48
C ASP A 3 1.86 1.54 -23.11
N ILE A 4 0.99 2.32 -22.45
CA ILE A 4 0.27 1.87 -21.28
C ILE A 4 -0.78 0.91 -21.80
N LEU A 5 -0.44 -0.36 -21.88
CA LEU A 5 -1.43 -1.44 -21.92
C LEU A 5 -2.22 -1.35 -20.61
N TYR A 6 -3.25 -0.53 -20.60
CA TYR A 6 -4.33 -0.63 -19.63
C TYR A 6 -5.01 -1.97 -19.88
N ILE A 7 -4.47 -3.03 -19.30
CA ILE A 7 -5.23 -4.25 -19.09
C ILE A 7 -6.50 -3.77 -18.38
N ILE A 8 -7.66 -4.14 -18.92
CA ILE A 8 -8.95 -3.84 -18.28
C ILE A 8 -8.92 -4.53 -16.92
N LYS A 9 -8.55 -3.78 -15.89
CA LYS A 9 -8.48 -4.30 -14.51
C LYS A 9 -9.89 -4.32 -13.94
N MET A 10 -10.21 -5.39 -13.24
CA MET A 10 -11.50 -5.61 -12.59
C MET A 10 -11.58 -4.81 -11.29
N GLY A 11 -12.17 -3.59 -11.32
CA GLY A 11 -12.38 -2.80 -10.11
C GLY A 11 -11.10 -2.36 -9.40
N TYR A 12 -11.16 -2.21 -8.08
CA TYR A 12 -10.06 -1.66 -7.27
C TYR A 12 -9.67 -2.55 -6.11
N ILE A 13 -8.38 -2.50 -5.74
CA ILE A 13 -7.86 -3.03 -4.49
C ILE A 13 -7.36 -1.87 -3.63
N PHE A 14 -7.92 -1.75 -2.43
CA PHE A 14 -7.44 -0.87 -1.36
C PHE A 14 -6.70 -1.73 -0.36
N TRP A 15 -5.44 -1.42 -0.09
CA TRP A 15 -4.61 -2.25 0.75
C TRP A 15 -3.64 -1.42 1.57
N ASP A 16 -3.26 -1.97 2.71
CA ASP A 16 -2.33 -1.36 3.64
C ASP A 16 -1.48 -2.44 4.31
N THR A 17 -0.28 -2.07 4.75
CA THR A 17 0.66 -2.99 5.39
C THR A 17 1.12 -2.50 6.74
N GLU A 18 1.23 -3.42 7.69
CA GLU A 18 1.90 -3.19 8.96
C GLU A 18 3.29 -3.82 8.96
N ARG A 19 4.28 -3.06 9.48
CA ARG A 19 5.69 -3.38 9.35
C ARG A 19 6.41 -3.38 10.68
N ILE A 20 7.41 -4.24 10.81
CA ILE A 20 8.39 -4.19 11.90
C ILE A 20 9.64 -3.48 11.37
N ARG A 21 10.20 -2.56 12.16
CA ARG A 21 11.43 -1.82 11.85
C ARG A 21 11.40 -1.12 10.49
N ASN A 22 10.20 -0.68 10.05
CA ASN A 22 9.93 0.01 8.79
C ASN A 22 10.22 -0.79 7.51
N THR A 23 10.56 -2.06 7.60
CA THR A 23 10.95 -2.87 6.43
C THR A 23 10.20 -4.19 6.33
N GLN A 24 10.05 -4.92 7.44
CA GLN A 24 9.49 -6.26 7.41
C GLN A 24 7.96 -6.20 7.56
N ILE A 25 7.23 -6.49 6.48
CA ILE A 25 5.78 -6.63 6.49
C ILE A 25 5.44 -7.91 7.26
N TYR A 26 4.60 -7.80 8.28
CA TYR A 26 4.13 -8.94 9.05
C TYR A 26 2.60 -9.08 9.00
N MET A 27 1.91 -8.02 8.59
CA MET A 27 0.46 -8.02 8.43
C MET A 27 0.11 -7.15 7.23
N MET A 28 -0.89 -7.55 6.49
CA MET A 28 -1.53 -6.75 5.47
C MET A 28 -3.03 -6.94 5.53
N ALA A 29 -3.76 -5.96 5.02
CA ALA A 29 -5.16 -6.14 4.74
C ALA A 29 -5.50 -5.55 3.37
N TYR A 30 -6.60 -6.05 2.79
CA TYR A 30 -7.12 -5.52 1.56
C TYR A 30 -8.64 -5.53 1.52
N ILE A 31 -9.19 -4.65 0.68
CA ILE A 31 -10.60 -4.58 0.31
C ILE A 31 -10.64 -4.58 -1.22
N LEU A 32 -11.31 -5.57 -1.81
CA LEU A 32 -11.61 -5.63 -3.23
C LEU A 32 -12.99 -5.05 -3.46
N VAL A 33 -13.10 -4.18 -4.45
CA VAL A 33 -14.37 -3.64 -4.90
C VAL A 33 -14.47 -3.70 -6.42
N ASN A 34 -15.67 -3.87 -6.93
CA ASN A 34 -15.94 -3.72 -8.36
C ASN A 34 -15.95 -2.23 -8.78
N ASP A 35 -16.17 -1.97 -10.07
CA ASP A 35 -16.23 -0.61 -10.63
C ASP A 35 -17.37 0.26 -10.06
N LYS A 36 -18.34 -0.35 -9.38
CA LYS A 36 -19.44 0.36 -8.68
C LYS A 36 -19.12 0.62 -7.20
N PHE A 37 -17.90 0.30 -6.74
CA PHE A 37 -17.49 0.35 -5.33
C PHE A 37 -18.29 -0.57 -4.40
N GLU A 38 -18.85 -1.66 -4.92
CA GLU A 38 -19.43 -2.71 -4.10
C GLU A 38 -18.32 -3.65 -3.62
N VAL A 39 -18.30 -3.91 -2.30
CA VAL A 39 -17.24 -4.75 -1.69
C VAL A 39 -17.46 -6.21 -2.08
N GLU A 40 -16.47 -6.78 -2.76
CA GLU A 40 -16.45 -8.18 -3.16
C GLU A 40 -15.75 -9.07 -2.12
N LYS A 41 -14.65 -8.57 -1.57
CA LYS A 41 -13.87 -9.28 -0.55
C LYS A 41 -13.13 -8.30 0.34
N LYS A 42 -12.98 -8.66 1.61
CA LYS A 42 -12.06 -8.01 2.56
C LYS A 42 -11.37 -9.06 3.40
N GLU A 43 -10.08 -8.87 3.65
CA GLU A 43 -9.29 -9.87 4.38
C GLU A 43 -8.12 -9.20 5.09
N ILE A 44 -7.76 -9.76 6.26
CA ILE A 44 -6.50 -9.48 6.96
C ILE A 44 -5.66 -10.74 6.86
N ILE A 45 -4.40 -10.61 6.47
CA ILE A 45 -3.42 -11.69 6.39
C ILE A 45 -2.27 -11.36 7.31
N ILE A 46 -1.86 -12.31 8.13
CA ILE A 46 -0.76 -12.16 9.07
C ILE A 46 0.30 -13.24 8.85
N ASP A 47 1.56 -12.84 8.85
CA ASP A 47 2.69 -13.75 8.93
C ASP A 47 2.83 -14.23 10.38
N ASP A 48 2.42 -15.47 10.63
CA ASP A 48 2.36 -16.06 11.99
C ASP A 48 3.76 -16.47 12.50
N ALA A 49 4.76 -16.54 11.61
CA ALA A 49 6.15 -16.81 11.98
C ALA A 49 6.85 -15.60 12.63
N ILE A 50 6.31 -14.39 12.47
CA ILE A 50 6.96 -13.18 12.99
C ILE A 50 6.53 -12.91 14.44
N ASP A 51 7.53 -12.83 15.33
CA ASP A 51 7.32 -12.36 16.70
C ASP A 51 7.15 -10.84 16.74
N VAL A 52 5.94 -10.40 17.08
CA VAL A 52 5.56 -8.99 17.21
C VAL A 52 5.69 -8.46 18.63
N SER A 53 6.27 -9.24 19.55
CA SER A 53 6.39 -8.89 20.99
C SER A 53 7.18 -7.60 21.26
N HIS A 54 8.05 -7.20 20.33
CA HIS A 54 8.90 -6.01 20.43
C HIS A 54 8.28 -4.74 19.81
N ARG A 55 7.01 -4.76 19.44
CA ARG A 55 6.35 -3.59 18.88
C ARG A 55 5.87 -2.60 19.93
N ASN A 56 5.92 -1.31 19.56
CA ASN A 56 5.26 -0.23 20.31
C ASN A 56 3.72 -0.29 20.21
N SER A 57 3.17 -1.16 19.35
CA SER A 57 1.72 -1.42 19.29
C SER A 57 1.26 -2.24 20.50
N PRO A 58 0.10 -1.95 21.09
CA PRO A 58 -0.40 -2.74 22.21
C PRO A 58 -0.53 -4.21 21.77
N LYS A 59 0.19 -5.13 22.44
CA LYS A 59 0.14 -6.59 22.19
C LYS A 59 -1.29 -7.09 21.99
N ARG A 60 -2.22 -6.59 22.81
CA ARG A 60 -3.64 -6.94 22.77
C ARG A 60 -4.30 -6.67 21.41
N LYS A 61 -3.93 -5.58 20.72
CA LYS A 61 -4.49 -5.24 19.41
C LYS A 61 -4.02 -6.20 18.32
N VAL A 62 -2.73 -6.53 18.32
CA VAL A 62 -2.18 -7.51 17.36
C VAL A 62 -2.80 -8.88 17.57
N GLU A 63 -2.96 -9.33 18.81
CA GLU A 63 -3.62 -10.60 19.13
C GLU A 63 -5.10 -10.63 18.69
N GLN A 64 -5.83 -9.52 18.88
CA GLN A 64 -7.22 -9.42 18.44
C GLN A 64 -7.34 -9.52 16.90
N LEU A 65 -6.42 -8.88 16.17
CA LEU A 65 -6.39 -8.97 14.72
C LEU A 65 -5.94 -10.37 14.26
N ARG A 66 -4.94 -10.98 14.93
CA ARG A 66 -4.44 -12.34 14.64
C ARG A 66 -5.55 -13.40 14.71
N ASN A 67 -6.48 -13.27 15.64
CA ASN A 67 -7.62 -14.19 15.77
C ASN A 67 -8.67 -14.06 14.67
N LYS A 68 -8.63 -12.94 13.91
CA LYS A 68 -9.55 -12.64 12.80
C LYS A 68 -8.88 -12.68 11.44
N SER A 69 -7.61 -13.09 11.38
CA SER A 69 -6.77 -13.03 10.18
C SER A 69 -6.57 -14.42 9.59
N THR A 70 -6.37 -14.47 8.29
CA THR A 70 -5.76 -15.60 7.60
C THR A 70 -4.28 -15.65 7.98
N LYS A 71 -3.85 -16.78 8.54
CA LYS A 71 -2.47 -17.01 8.96
C LYS A 71 -1.67 -17.61 7.80
N VAL A 72 -0.48 -17.08 7.58
CA VAL A 72 0.47 -17.61 6.60
C VAL A 72 1.83 -17.81 7.26
N ASP A 73 2.65 -18.66 6.68
CA ASP A 73 4.02 -18.90 7.11
C ASP A 73 4.98 -18.17 6.16
N GLY A 74 5.50 -17.07 6.66
CA GLY A 74 6.48 -16.24 5.99
C GLY A 74 5.93 -15.29 4.92
N PHE A 75 6.72 -14.26 4.64
CA PHE A 75 6.39 -13.23 3.66
C PHE A 75 6.15 -13.79 2.25
N GLU A 76 6.84 -14.88 1.85
CA GLU A 76 6.62 -15.46 0.51
C GLU A 76 5.18 -15.96 0.35
N SER A 77 4.59 -16.55 1.39
CA SER A 77 3.20 -17.00 1.39
C SER A 77 2.23 -15.82 1.33
N LEU A 78 2.53 -14.72 2.04
CA LEU A 78 1.78 -13.47 1.95
C LEU A 78 1.84 -12.88 0.53
N ALA A 79 3.04 -12.82 -0.07
CA ALA A 79 3.25 -12.30 -1.41
C ALA A 79 2.51 -13.11 -2.49
N LYS A 80 2.42 -14.44 -2.35
CA LYS A 80 1.64 -15.32 -3.25
C LYS A 80 0.16 -14.98 -3.28
N ILE A 81 -0.39 -14.42 -2.21
CA ILE A 81 -1.78 -13.96 -2.17
C ILE A 81 -1.90 -12.54 -2.76
N LEU A 82 -1.02 -11.62 -2.36
CA LEU A 82 -1.14 -10.21 -2.71
C LEU A 82 -0.81 -9.92 -4.18
N ILE A 83 0.28 -10.52 -4.71
CA ILE A 83 0.77 -10.17 -6.06
C ILE A 83 -0.29 -10.39 -7.14
N PRO A 84 -0.99 -11.55 -7.22
CA PRO A 84 -2.03 -11.75 -8.22
C PRO A 84 -3.18 -10.73 -8.11
N LEU A 85 -3.51 -10.27 -6.90
CA LEU A 85 -4.53 -9.25 -6.70
C LEU A 85 -4.08 -7.89 -7.24
N LEU A 86 -2.81 -7.48 -6.99
CA LEU A 86 -2.25 -6.24 -7.53
C LEU A 86 -2.12 -6.25 -9.06
N GLU A 87 -1.97 -7.43 -9.66
CA GLU A 87 -1.96 -7.60 -11.11
C GLU A 87 -3.37 -7.50 -11.72
N THR A 88 -4.39 -7.97 -10.99
CA THR A 88 -5.78 -8.06 -11.44
C THR A 88 -6.57 -6.77 -11.23
N TYR A 89 -6.39 -6.09 -10.11
CA TYR A 89 -7.14 -4.91 -9.70
C TYR A 89 -6.32 -3.63 -9.83
N LYS A 90 -7.00 -2.47 -10.04
CA LYS A 90 -6.36 -1.15 -9.92
C LYS A 90 -5.97 -0.93 -8.47
N SER A 91 -4.69 -0.85 -8.19
CA SER A 91 -4.19 -0.64 -6.82
C SER A 91 -4.35 0.80 -6.39
N VAL A 92 -4.97 1.04 -5.24
CA VAL A 92 -5.12 2.35 -4.61
C VAL A 92 -4.46 2.35 -3.24
N CYS A 93 -3.56 3.31 -3.00
CA CYS A 93 -2.81 3.44 -1.75
C CYS A 93 -2.87 4.85 -1.20
N PHE A 94 -2.63 4.96 0.10
CA PHE A 94 -2.40 6.24 0.76
C PHE A 94 -0.91 6.58 0.82
N GLY A 95 -0.29 6.76 -0.35
CA GLY A 95 1.13 6.99 -0.54
C GLY A 95 1.88 5.76 -1.08
N LYS A 96 3.18 5.91 -1.27
CA LYS A 96 4.05 4.92 -1.93
C LYS A 96 4.68 3.88 -1.00
N ASP A 97 4.58 4.08 0.32
CA ASP A 97 5.45 3.38 1.28
C ASP A 97 5.18 1.87 1.36
N ASP A 98 3.93 1.46 1.10
CA ASP A 98 3.56 0.05 1.04
C ASP A 98 4.21 -0.66 -0.15
N PHE A 99 4.20 -0.04 -1.34
CA PHE A 99 4.89 -0.57 -2.52
C PHE A 99 6.41 -0.60 -2.34
N VAL A 100 6.99 0.42 -1.71
CA VAL A 100 8.43 0.44 -1.42
C VAL A 100 8.79 -0.75 -0.53
N SER A 101 8.04 -0.96 0.55
CA SER A 101 8.30 -2.05 1.50
C SER A 101 8.08 -3.42 0.88
N LEU A 102 7.02 -3.57 0.07
CA LEU A 102 6.74 -4.81 -0.66
C LEU A 102 7.88 -5.17 -1.61
N ASN A 103 8.33 -4.22 -2.43
CA ASN A 103 9.42 -4.44 -3.37
C ASN A 103 10.76 -4.70 -2.68
N ASP A 104 11.03 -4.04 -1.54
CA ASP A 104 12.23 -4.31 -0.74
C ASP A 104 12.24 -5.75 -0.20
N GLN A 105 11.10 -6.25 0.27
CA GLN A 105 11.00 -7.64 0.75
C GLN A 105 11.04 -8.67 -0.37
N LEU A 106 10.39 -8.40 -1.52
CA LEU A 106 10.51 -9.27 -2.70
C LEU A 106 11.96 -9.46 -3.12
N LYS A 107 12.75 -8.38 -3.07
CA LYS A 107 14.19 -8.45 -3.35
C LYS A 107 14.95 -9.33 -2.35
N ILE A 108 14.61 -9.27 -1.05
CA ILE A 108 15.24 -10.10 -0.01
C ILE A 108 15.04 -11.59 -0.30
N ILE A 109 13.87 -11.97 -0.81
CA ILE A 109 13.55 -13.36 -1.18
C ILE A 109 13.88 -13.68 -2.65
N ASN A 110 14.70 -12.87 -3.31
CA ASN A 110 15.13 -13.04 -4.71
C ASN A 110 13.98 -13.11 -5.72
N LYS A 111 12.88 -12.40 -5.47
CA LYS A 111 11.77 -12.25 -6.42
C LYS A 111 11.87 -10.92 -7.17
N SER A 112 11.30 -10.89 -8.36
CA SER A 112 11.20 -9.67 -9.16
C SER A 112 10.32 -8.64 -8.45
N PRO A 113 10.67 -7.34 -8.49
CA PRO A 113 9.82 -6.29 -7.98
C PRO A 113 8.53 -6.18 -8.79
N ILE A 114 7.47 -5.74 -8.13
CA ILE A 114 6.24 -5.33 -8.82
C ILE A 114 6.55 -4.05 -9.59
N VAL A 115 6.14 -4.03 -10.85
CA VAL A 115 6.27 -2.88 -11.75
C VAL A 115 4.89 -2.48 -12.26
N GLY A 116 4.75 -1.23 -12.72
CA GLY A 116 3.49 -0.72 -13.26
C GLY A 116 3.07 0.58 -12.60
N CYS A 117 1.77 0.83 -12.60
CA CYS A 117 1.17 2.04 -12.03
C CYS A 117 0.19 1.70 -10.90
N TYR A 118 0.02 2.65 -9.99
CA TYR A 118 -0.97 2.64 -8.94
C TYR A 118 -1.59 4.03 -8.77
N LEU A 119 -2.69 4.11 -8.06
CA LEU A 119 -3.37 5.35 -7.72
C LEU A 119 -2.94 5.80 -6.32
N ASP A 120 -2.25 6.94 -6.25
CA ASP A 120 -1.75 7.53 -5.00
C ASP A 120 -2.60 8.73 -4.59
N ILE A 121 -3.42 8.54 -3.57
CA ILE A 121 -4.27 9.60 -3.03
C ILE A 121 -3.44 10.79 -2.54
N LYS A 122 -2.27 10.57 -1.95
CA LYS A 122 -1.43 11.66 -1.39
C LYS A 122 -0.98 12.70 -2.41
N VAL A 123 -1.05 12.39 -3.68
CA VAL A 123 -0.68 13.35 -4.73
C VAL A 123 -1.64 14.52 -4.76
N LEU A 124 -2.94 14.25 -4.80
CA LEU A 124 -3.95 15.31 -4.76
C LEU A 124 -3.88 16.16 -3.50
N LEU A 125 -3.46 15.54 -2.37
CA LEU A 125 -3.39 16.22 -1.09
C LEU A 125 -2.26 17.25 -1.04
N LYS A 126 -1.17 17.00 -1.76
CA LYS A 126 -0.03 17.94 -1.85
C LYS A 126 -0.36 19.20 -2.63
N GLU A 127 -1.26 19.09 -3.58
CA GLU A 127 -1.68 20.18 -4.46
C GLU A 127 -2.90 20.94 -3.91
N ASN A 128 -3.56 20.38 -2.89
CA ASN A 128 -4.79 20.93 -2.32
C ASN A 128 -4.78 20.90 -0.79
N ASN A 129 -4.28 21.98 -0.18
CA ASN A 129 -4.15 22.13 1.26
C ASN A 129 -5.50 22.10 2.03
N ALA A 130 -6.63 22.18 1.34
CA ALA A 130 -7.96 22.08 1.96
C ALA A 130 -8.39 20.62 2.21
N LEU A 131 -7.65 19.64 1.67
CA LEU A 131 -7.93 18.23 1.83
C LEU A 131 -7.13 17.63 3.01
N PRO A 132 -7.72 16.69 3.78
CA PRO A 132 -7.03 15.97 4.83
C PRO A 132 -5.75 15.27 4.34
N SER A 133 -4.62 15.49 5.00
CA SER A 133 -3.30 15.00 4.56
C SER A 133 -2.90 13.65 5.16
N ASN A 134 -3.69 13.11 6.10
CA ASN A 134 -3.48 11.79 6.72
C ASN A 134 -4.79 11.06 6.93
N LEU A 135 -4.72 9.73 7.17
CA LEU A 135 -5.90 8.88 7.29
C LEU A 135 -6.80 9.25 8.49
N GLY A 136 -6.22 9.64 9.62
CA GLY A 136 -7.00 10.05 10.78
C GLY A 136 -7.83 11.30 10.53
N ASP A 137 -7.27 12.28 9.83
CA ASP A 137 -7.99 13.49 9.42
C ASP A 137 -9.03 13.18 8.34
N ALA A 138 -8.70 12.29 7.39
CA ALA A 138 -9.63 11.85 6.36
C ALA A 138 -10.83 11.14 6.97
N ALA A 139 -10.62 10.27 7.95
CA ALA A 139 -11.70 9.58 8.65
C ALA A 139 -12.63 10.56 9.37
N ARG A 140 -12.06 11.56 10.09
CA ARG A 140 -12.85 12.61 10.75
C ARG A 140 -13.64 13.45 9.76
N PHE A 141 -13.01 13.83 8.65
CA PHE A 141 -13.63 14.59 7.57
C PHE A 141 -14.82 13.83 6.95
N LEU A 142 -14.66 12.53 6.72
CA LEU A 142 -15.69 11.66 6.15
C LEU A 142 -16.70 11.17 7.18
N LYS A 143 -16.46 11.41 8.49
CA LYS A 143 -17.27 10.91 9.61
C LYS A 143 -17.38 9.39 9.63
N VAL A 144 -16.27 8.69 9.35
CA VAL A 144 -16.18 7.24 9.41
C VAL A 144 -15.30 6.81 10.60
N GLU A 145 -15.61 5.64 11.17
CA GLU A 145 -14.79 5.06 12.22
C GLU A 145 -13.40 4.70 11.69
N HIS A 146 -12.37 4.96 12.50
CA HIS A 146 -11.00 4.67 12.18
C HIS A 146 -10.25 4.11 13.38
N ASP A 147 -9.78 2.89 13.24
CA ASP A 147 -8.91 2.22 14.18
C ASP A 147 -7.47 2.25 13.64
N ALA A 148 -6.73 3.33 13.94
CA ALA A 148 -5.38 3.57 13.42
C ALA A 148 -4.44 2.38 13.66
N HIS A 149 -3.59 2.09 12.66
CA HIS A 149 -2.70 0.91 12.64
C HIS A 149 -3.44 -0.45 12.66
N ASN A 150 -4.68 -0.44 12.21
CA ASN A 150 -5.38 -1.63 11.79
C ASN A 150 -5.45 -1.59 10.26
N PRO A 151 -4.70 -2.43 9.54
CA PRO A 151 -4.55 -2.29 8.09
C PRO A 151 -5.88 -2.43 7.33
N LEU A 152 -6.86 -3.15 7.89
CA LEU A 152 -8.19 -3.20 7.30
C LEU A 152 -8.97 -1.90 7.49
N SER A 153 -8.84 -1.26 8.66
CA SER A 153 -9.43 0.06 8.92
C SER A 153 -8.77 1.14 8.06
N ASP A 154 -7.44 1.09 7.92
CA ASP A 154 -6.69 2.03 7.09
C ASP A 154 -7.04 1.86 5.60
N SER A 155 -7.18 0.62 5.11
CA SER A 155 -7.69 0.32 3.77
C SER A 155 -9.13 0.81 3.56
N PHE A 156 -9.99 0.68 4.58
CA PHE A 156 -11.38 1.16 4.51
C PHE A 156 -11.46 2.68 4.42
N VAL A 157 -10.71 3.41 5.24
CA VAL A 157 -10.65 4.88 5.17
C VAL A 157 -10.09 5.31 3.82
N THR A 158 -9.05 4.64 3.31
CA THR A 158 -8.48 4.89 1.97
C THR A 158 -9.55 4.72 0.89
N MET A 159 -10.35 3.65 0.94
CA MET A 159 -11.45 3.39 0.01
C MET A 159 -12.52 4.49 0.04
N GLN A 160 -12.98 4.87 1.22
CA GLN A 160 -14.00 5.90 1.38
C GLN A 160 -13.48 7.27 0.90
N TYR A 161 -12.21 7.56 1.19
CA TYR A 161 -11.62 8.83 0.77
C TYR A 161 -11.37 8.86 -0.74
N PHE A 162 -10.91 7.77 -1.34
CA PHE A 162 -10.79 7.65 -2.79
C PHE A 162 -12.13 7.84 -3.49
N LYS A 163 -13.19 7.19 -3.00
CA LYS A 163 -14.55 7.37 -3.51
C LYS A 163 -15.03 8.84 -3.44
N TYR A 164 -14.73 9.53 -2.35
CA TYR A 164 -15.02 10.97 -2.23
C TYR A 164 -14.23 11.80 -3.24
N LEU A 165 -12.94 11.48 -3.43
CA LEU A 165 -12.07 12.22 -4.34
C LEU A 165 -12.44 12.00 -5.80
N THR A 166 -12.78 10.79 -6.22
CA THR A 166 -13.16 10.48 -7.61
C THR A 166 -14.47 11.13 -8.04
N ASN A 167 -15.31 11.53 -7.11
CA ASN A 167 -16.49 12.37 -7.40
C ASN A 167 -16.12 13.82 -7.76
N LYS A 168 -14.88 14.26 -7.49
CA LYS A 168 -14.43 15.65 -7.70
C LYS A 168 -13.24 15.78 -8.64
N TYR A 169 -12.43 14.75 -8.74
CA TYR A 169 -11.17 14.75 -9.47
C TYR A 169 -11.06 13.51 -10.35
N SER A 170 -10.42 13.64 -11.52
CA SER A 170 -10.10 12.49 -12.37
C SER A 170 -9.07 11.57 -11.70
N GLU A 171 -9.23 10.25 -11.87
CA GLU A 171 -8.26 9.25 -11.42
C GLU A 171 -6.87 9.46 -12.02
N ASP A 172 -6.79 9.99 -13.25
CA ASP A 172 -5.51 10.24 -13.93
C ASP A 172 -4.58 11.14 -13.13
N LEU A 173 -5.12 12.05 -12.32
CA LEU A 173 -4.33 12.92 -11.44
C LEU A 173 -3.63 12.14 -10.32
N MET A 174 -4.11 10.95 -9.99
CA MET A 174 -3.57 10.09 -8.92
C MET A 174 -2.60 9.03 -9.44
N ILE A 175 -2.48 8.82 -10.76
CA ILE A 175 -1.62 7.79 -11.33
C ILE A 175 -0.15 8.05 -11.01
N ARG A 176 0.54 7.05 -10.46
CA ARG A 176 1.98 7.05 -10.19
C ARG A 176 2.60 5.72 -10.60
N THR A 177 3.85 5.79 -11.05
CA THR A 177 4.66 4.59 -11.31
C THR A 177 5.12 3.99 -9.99
N ILE A 178 5.01 2.68 -9.86
CA ILE A 178 5.51 1.95 -8.69
C ILE A 178 7.02 2.17 -8.57
N PRO A 179 7.52 2.63 -7.40
CA PRO A 179 8.94 2.92 -7.24
C PRO A 179 9.78 1.66 -7.45
N ASN A 180 10.68 1.69 -8.43
CA ASN A 180 11.66 0.64 -8.65
C ASN A 180 13.05 1.15 -8.25
N LYS A 181 13.54 0.72 -7.09
CA LYS A 181 14.86 1.12 -6.57
C LYS A 181 16.04 0.66 -7.44
N ASN A 182 15.84 -0.23 -8.40
CA ASN A 182 16.90 -0.66 -9.30
C ASN A 182 17.46 0.50 -10.15
N LYS A 183 16.65 1.52 -10.48
CA LYS A 183 17.17 2.74 -11.12
C LYS A 183 18.22 3.47 -10.26
N ILE A 184 18.08 3.46 -8.95
CA ILE A 184 19.04 4.12 -8.03
C ILE A 184 20.35 3.32 -7.97
N LEU A 185 20.27 1.98 -7.95
CA LEU A 185 21.47 1.12 -7.97
C LEU A 185 22.21 1.21 -9.30
N ASP A 186 21.53 1.36 -10.42
CA ASP A 186 22.15 1.56 -11.72
C ASP A 186 22.83 2.94 -11.82
N ILE A 187 22.25 3.98 -11.23
CA ILE A 187 22.87 5.31 -11.14
C ILE A 187 24.12 5.25 -10.24
N ILE A 188 24.08 4.52 -9.13
CA ILE A 188 25.24 4.37 -8.23
C ILE A 188 26.33 3.52 -8.87
N LYS A 189 25.99 2.42 -9.55
CA LYS A 189 26.93 1.56 -10.26
C LYS A 189 27.59 2.25 -11.47
N ASN A 190 26.88 3.15 -12.14
CA ASN A 190 27.37 3.90 -13.29
C ASN A 190 28.14 5.19 -12.93
N GLY A 191 28.49 5.40 -11.66
CA GLY A 191 29.48 6.41 -11.25
C GLY A 191 29.04 7.87 -11.34
N SER A 192 27.73 8.17 -11.43
CA SER A 192 27.23 9.55 -11.56
C SER A 192 26.92 10.27 -10.24
N TYR A 193 27.30 9.73 -9.11
CA TYR A 193 27.21 10.42 -7.82
C TYR A 193 28.55 11.08 -7.47
N GLN A 194 28.85 12.21 -8.11
CA GLN A 194 29.86 13.12 -7.60
C GLN A 194 29.28 13.82 -6.37
N SER A 195 29.80 13.47 -5.19
CA SER A 195 29.54 14.24 -3.97
C SER A 195 30.04 15.67 -4.19
N LYS A 196 29.12 16.63 -4.30
CA LYS A 196 29.49 18.04 -4.18
C LYS A 196 29.98 18.25 -2.75
N GLY A 197 31.31 18.15 -2.58
CA GLY A 197 31.98 18.53 -1.36
C GLY A 197 31.63 19.99 -1.05
N LYS A 198 31.12 20.23 0.14
CA LYS A 198 31.03 21.60 0.69
C LYS A 198 32.45 22.15 0.84
N LYS A 199 32.74 23.22 0.12
CA LYS A 199 33.78 24.18 0.54
C LYS A 199 33.16 25.16 1.51
#